data_358cb5eccdbda7ab2d2ef54f9537956a
#
_entry.id   358cb5eccdbda7ab2d2ef54f9537956a
#
_cell.length_a   1.000
_cell.length_b   1.000
_cell.length_c   1.000
_cell.angle_alpha   90.00
_cell.angle_beta   90.00
_cell.angle_gamma   90.00
#
_symmetry.space_group_name_H-M   'P 1'
#
loop_
_entity.id
_entity.type
_entity.pdbx_description
1 polymer ?
#
loop_
_entity_poly.entity_id
_entity_poly.type
_entity_poly.pdbx_seq_one_letter_code
_entity_poly.pdbx_strand_id
1 'polypeptide(L)'
;MSAEIKFFDQVNAHFDRAAAFLDHPKGLLEQIKTCNSVYHMAFPIEKDDGTIEVIHAWRAEHSQHKLPTKGGIRYDHRVNEDEVMALSALMTYKCAMVEVPFGGAKGGIRIDRRNFSEAELERITRRYTYELFRKGFIGPAVDVPAPDYGTGPKEMSWIADTYLALAQTDVNALGCVTGKPVAQGGVRGRKEATGRGVYFGIREACASAADMKKLGLAAGLAGKTAVVQGLGNVGYYAARFLADAGVKLVGLAEREGSIANPAIIGEGANGPVTAEASDRLYRRGVMVIPDMYLNAGGVTVSYFEWLKNLSHVRFGRMEKRLEERTNRSLLEVVQKLTGKGLSEAEIRAYSTGPEEEDLVNSGLEETMVTSYEKIRAARSRFREEPDLRTAAFIVAIEMICGTYGDMGIFP
;
A
#
# COMPACT_ATOMS: atom_id res chain seq x y z
N MET A 1 1.97 -27.63 23.79
CA MET A 1 1.48 -26.82 22.65
C MET A 1 1.96 -25.39 22.92
N SER A 2 2.91 -24.87 22.16
CA SER A 2 3.24 -23.45 22.22
C SER A 2 2.01 -22.66 21.84
N ALA A 3 1.58 -21.71 22.67
CA ALA A 3 0.50 -20.82 22.34
C ALA A 3 0.83 -20.16 21.00
N GLU A 4 -0.10 -20.22 20.05
CA GLU A 4 0.05 -19.56 18.76
C GLU A 4 0.15 -18.06 19.04
N ILE A 5 1.29 -17.44 18.69
CA ILE A 5 1.51 -16.02 18.92
C ILE A 5 0.55 -15.27 18.02
N LYS A 6 -0.30 -14.43 18.61
CA LYS A 6 -1.28 -13.60 17.87
C LYS A 6 -0.56 -12.69 16.88
N PHE A 7 -1.19 -12.43 15.75
CA PHE A 7 -0.58 -11.62 14.70
C PHE A 7 -0.39 -10.16 15.14
N PHE A 8 -1.34 -9.61 15.88
CA PHE A 8 -1.21 -8.26 16.43
C PHE A 8 -0.03 -8.14 17.41
N ASP A 9 0.21 -9.16 18.23
CA ASP A 9 1.38 -9.20 19.15
C ASP A 9 2.70 -9.22 18.37
N GLN A 10 2.76 -9.87 17.20
CA GLN A 10 3.94 -9.86 16.35
C GLN A 10 4.23 -8.47 15.76
N VAL A 11 3.18 -7.76 15.33
CA VAL A 11 3.30 -6.38 14.85
C VAL A 11 3.80 -5.47 15.98
N ASN A 12 3.22 -5.62 17.18
CA ASN A 12 3.63 -4.88 18.37
C ASN A 12 5.08 -5.17 18.78
N ALA A 13 5.57 -6.40 18.62
CA ALA A 13 6.97 -6.74 18.89
C ALA A 13 7.93 -5.97 17.96
N HIS A 14 7.58 -5.75 16.69
CA HIS A 14 8.38 -4.92 15.80
C HIS A 14 8.32 -3.44 16.19
N PHE A 15 7.15 -2.95 16.60
CA PHE A 15 7.00 -1.59 17.13
C PHE A 15 7.86 -1.37 18.38
N ASP A 16 7.76 -2.25 19.37
CA ASP A 16 8.50 -2.12 20.64
C ASP A 16 10.01 -2.14 20.42
N ARG A 17 10.49 -2.95 19.47
CA ARG A 17 11.90 -2.96 19.07
C ARG A 17 12.33 -1.60 18.52
N ALA A 18 11.56 -0.99 17.65
CA ALA A 18 11.87 0.32 17.08
C ALA A 18 11.75 1.44 18.12
N ALA A 19 10.73 1.37 18.98
CA ALA A 19 10.49 2.33 20.06
C ALA A 19 11.65 2.36 21.07
N ALA A 20 12.37 1.25 21.25
CA ALA A 20 13.55 1.19 22.12
C ALA A 20 14.72 2.06 21.65
N PHE A 21 14.75 2.50 20.39
CA PHE A 21 15.72 3.45 19.85
C PHE A 21 15.32 4.91 20.04
N LEU A 22 14.11 5.18 20.54
CA LEU A 22 13.49 6.52 20.57
C LEU A 22 13.26 6.97 22.02
N ASP A 23 13.42 8.27 22.23
CA ASP A 23 13.14 8.90 23.53
C ASP A 23 11.80 9.67 23.46
N HIS A 24 10.70 8.91 23.43
CA HIS A 24 9.35 9.45 23.48
C HIS A 24 8.61 9.04 24.77
N PRO A 25 7.62 9.84 25.22
CA PRO A 25 6.82 9.50 26.39
C PRO A 25 6.15 8.12 26.24
N LYS A 26 6.29 7.26 27.25
CA LYS A 26 5.73 5.89 27.22
C LYS A 26 4.23 5.86 26.93
N GLY A 27 3.47 6.79 27.50
CA GLY A 27 2.03 6.88 27.24
C GLY A 27 1.69 7.22 25.79
N LEU A 28 2.52 8.02 25.10
CA LEU A 28 2.35 8.31 23.68
C LEU A 28 2.66 7.09 22.83
N LEU A 29 3.74 6.37 23.12
CA LEU A 29 4.08 5.13 22.43
C LEU A 29 2.99 4.06 22.61
N GLU A 30 2.42 3.96 23.81
CA GLU A 30 1.29 3.04 24.07
C GLU A 30 0.03 3.45 23.30
N GLN A 31 -0.28 4.76 23.22
CA GLN A 31 -1.39 5.27 22.40
C GLN A 31 -1.21 4.92 20.93
N ILE A 32 0.00 5.04 20.38
CA ILE A 32 0.29 4.72 18.98
C ILE A 32 0.17 3.23 18.70
N LYS A 33 0.54 2.39 19.66
CA LYS A 33 0.51 0.93 19.56
C LYS A 33 -0.91 0.35 19.70
N THR A 34 -1.76 1.00 20.45
CA THR A 34 -3.11 0.50 20.76
C THR A 34 -4.07 0.74 19.58
N CYS A 35 -4.82 -0.30 19.20
CA CYS A 35 -5.88 -0.16 18.21
C CYS A 35 -7.02 0.70 18.78
N ASN A 36 -7.35 1.80 18.10
CA ASN A 36 -8.33 2.79 18.58
C ASN A 36 -9.75 2.20 18.68
N SER A 37 -10.21 1.57 17.60
CA SER A 37 -11.58 1.02 17.54
C SER A 37 -11.68 -0.19 16.63
N VAL A 38 -12.54 -1.14 17.06
CA VAL A 38 -12.89 -2.31 16.24
C VAL A 38 -14.41 -2.45 16.27
N TYR A 39 -15.01 -2.51 15.09
CA TYR A 39 -16.42 -2.80 14.94
C TYR A 39 -16.60 -4.23 14.40
N HIS A 40 -17.10 -5.13 15.25
CA HIS A 40 -17.56 -6.46 14.87
C HIS A 40 -19.05 -6.42 14.54
N MET A 41 -19.42 -6.98 13.41
CA MET A 41 -20.81 -7.05 12.95
C MET A 41 -21.17 -8.47 12.53
N ALA A 42 -22.42 -8.84 12.80
CA ALA A 42 -23.03 -10.05 12.30
C ALA A 42 -24.36 -9.68 11.65
N PHE A 43 -24.56 -10.09 10.41
CA PHE A 43 -25.78 -9.76 9.67
C PHE A 43 -26.24 -10.92 8.80
N PRO A 44 -27.57 -11.12 8.63
CA PRO A 44 -28.11 -12.15 7.77
C PRO A 44 -28.06 -11.70 6.30
N ILE A 45 -27.83 -12.68 5.42
CA ILE A 45 -28.10 -12.57 3.98
C ILE A 45 -28.99 -13.72 3.55
N GLU A 46 -29.82 -13.47 2.54
CA GLU A 46 -30.56 -14.53 1.84
C GLU A 46 -29.71 -15.04 0.68
N LYS A 47 -29.52 -16.36 0.65
CA LYS A 47 -28.81 -17.06 -0.43
C LYS A 47 -29.73 -17.26 -1.63
N ASP A 48 -29.14 -17.65 -2.76
CA ASP A 48 -29.90 -17.86 -4.01
C ASP A 48 -30.89 -19.03 -3.91
N ASP A 49 -30.68 -19.95 -2.97
CA ASP A 49 -31.56 -21.05 -2.67
C ASP A 49 -32.69 -20.70 -1.65
N GLY A 50 -32.76 -19.44 -1.21
CA GLY A 50 -33.72 -18.93 -0.23
C GLY A 50 -33.34 -19.21 1.24
N THR A 51 -32.23 -19.87 1.52
CA THR A 51 -31.73 -20.04 2.89
C THR A 51 -31.13 -18.77 3.44
N ILE A 52 -31.11 -18.63 4.77
CA ILE A 52 -30.49 -17.47 5.45
C ILE A 52 -29.19 -17.91 6.07
N GLU A 53 -28.12 -17.15 5.74
CA GLU A 53 -26.80 -17.33 6.34
C GLU A 53 -26.38 -16.08 7.12
N VAL A 54 -25.77 -16.26 8.29
CA VAL A 54 -25.25 -15.16 9.12
C VAL A 54 -23.78 -14.94 8.80
N ILE A 55 -23.48 -13.74 8.31
CA ILE A 55 -22.13 -13.32 7.93
C ILE A 55 -21.49 -12.55 9.08
N HIS A 56 -20.26 -12.94 9.46
CA HIS A 56 -19.42 -12.22 10.42
C HIS A 56 -18.40 -11.35 9.70
N ALA A 57 -18.31 -10.09 10.12
CA ALA A 57 -17.40 -9.13 9.52
C ALA A 57 -16.83 -8.18 10.58
N TRP A 58 -15.68 -7.57 10.26
CA TRP A 58 -14.98 -6.63 11.13
C TRP A 58 -14.52 -5.41 10.33
N ARG A 59 -14.43 -4.27 11.02
CA ARG A 59 -13.66 -3.09 10.59
C ARG A 59 -12.90 -2.57 11.79
N ALA A 60 -11.57 -2.44 11.65
CA ALA A 60 -10.69 -1.86 12.65
C ALA A 60 -10.11 -0.55 12.12
N GLU A 61 -10.14 0.49 12.95
CA GLU A 61 -9.41 1.75 12.77
C GLU A 61 -8.34 1.81 13.85
N HIS A 62 -7.10 1.57 13.46
CA HIS A 62 -6.00 1.47 14.41
C HIS A 62 -5.57 2.83 14.93
N SER A 63 -5.42 3.83 14.07
CA SER A 63 -5.00 5.16 14.49
C SER A 63 -5.69 6.24 13.67
N GLN A 64 -6.23 7.23 14.37
CA GLN A 64 -6.87 8.41 13.81
C GLN A 64 -5.98 9.67 13.96
N HIS A 65 -4.66 9.50 14.08
CA HIS A 65 -3.71 10.63 14.11
C HIS A 65 -3.80 11.49 12.84
N LYS A 66 -4.28 10.92 11.75
CA LYS A 66 -4.69 11.58 10.50
C LYS A 66 -5.97 10.94 10.00
N LEU A 67 -6.85 11.75 9.41
CA LEU A 67 -8.08 11.31 8.78
C LEU A 67 -8.05 11.65 7.28
N PRO A 68 -8.73 10.83 6.46
CA PRO A 68 -9.46 9.61 6.84
C PRO A 68 -8.51 8.45 7.19
N THR A 69 -9.03 7.43 7.88
CA THR A 69 -8.34 6.16 7.98
C THR A 69 -8.41 5.40 6.66
N LYS A 70 -7.47 4.50 6.41
CA LYS A 70 -7.34 3.82 5.11
C LYS A 70 -6.93 2.37 5.26
N GLY A 71 -7.63 1.46 4.56
CA GLY A 71 -7.22 0.06 4.49
C GLY A 71 -8.17 -0.84 3.71
N GLY A 72 -7.65 -1.95 3.20
CA GLY A 72 -8.38 -2.91 2.38
C GLY A 72 -9.45 -3.68 3.14
N ILE A 73 -10.34 -4.34 2.39
CA ILE A 73 -11.33 -5.29 2.91
C ILE A 73 -10.96 -6.68 2.38
N ARG A 74 -10.73 -7.63 3.29
CA ARG A 74 -10.35 -9.02 2.99
C ARG A 74 -11.56 -9.94 3.05
N TYR A 75 -11.71 -10.81 2.05
CA TYR A 75 -12.66 -11.94 2.08
C TYR A 75 -11.87 -13.24 2.19
N ASP A 76 -11.89 -13.84 3.39
CA ASP A 76 -11.23 -15.11 3.66
C ASP A 76 -11.94 -15.78 4.86
N HIS A 77 -12.05 -17.11 4.84
CA HIS A 77 -12.69 -17.88 5.92
C HIS A 77 -11.91 -17.83 7.26
N ARG A 78 -10.67 -17.39 7.25
CA ARG A 78 -9.81 -17.25 8.44
C ARG A 78 -9.91 -15.87 9.10
N VAL A 79 -10.53 -14.89 8.44
CA VAL A 79 -10.66 -13.54 8.99
C VAL A 79 -11.20 -13.55 10.41
N ASN A 80 -10.52 -12.85 11.28
CA ASN A 80 -10.86 -12.66 12.69
C ASN A 80 -10.43 -11.27 13.17
N GLU A 81 -10.77 -10.92 14.41
CA GLU A 81 -10.50 -9.62 14.99
C GLU A 81 -9.00 -9.33 15.10
N ASP A 82 -8.20 -10.29 15.57
CA ASP A 82 -6.76 -10.15 15.71
C ASP A 82 -6.08 -9.83 14.37
N GLU A 83 -6.48 -10.51 13.30
CA GLU A 83 -5.96 -10.25 11.95
C GLU A 83 -6.28 -8.85 11.45
N VAL A 84 -7.53 -8.37 11.64
CA VAL A 84 -7.89 -7.03 11.17
C VAL A 84 -7.23 -5.94 12.01
N MET A 85 -7.04 -6.14 13.31
CA MET A 85 -6.26 -5.23 14.17
C MET A 85 -4.80 -5.17 13.73
N ALA A 86 -4.14 -6.31 13.54
CA ALA A 86 -2.75 -6.40 13.08
C ALA A 86 -2.55 -5.68 11.75
N LEU A 87 -3.41 -5.97 10.77
CA LEU A 87 -3.33 -5.38 9.44
C LEU A 87 -3.68 -3.88 9.44
N SER A 88 -4.56 -3.40 10.33
CA SER A 88 -4.85 -1.98 10.48
C SER A 88 -3.66 -1.21 11.09
N ALA A 89 -2.94 -1.82 12.04
CA ALA A 89 -1.69 -1.29 12.59
C ALA A 89 -0.61 -1.15 11.51
N LEU A 90 -0.39 -2.22 10.73
CA LEU A 90 0.53 -2.17 9.59
C LEU A 90 0.15 -1.08 8.58
N MET A 91 -1.15 -0.83 8.36
CA MET A 91 -1.59 0.29 7.51
C MET A 91 -1.23 1.64 8.11
N THR A 92 -1.40 1.84 9.43
CA THR A 92 -0.98 3.07 10.13
C THR A 92 0.51 3.36 9.90
N TYR A 93 1.35 2.38 10.20
CA TYR A 93 2.80 2.56 10.08
C TYR A 93 3.25 2.74 8.63
N LYS A 94 2.63 2.00 7.71
CA LYS A 94 2.88 2.15 6.27
C LYS A 94 2.54 3.55 5.78
N CYS A 95 1.33 4.06 6.06
CA CYS A 95 0.91 5.38 5.62
C CYS A 95 1.82 6.47 6.20
N ALA A 96 2.19 6.38 7.48
CA ALA A 96 3.10 7.31 8.11
C ALA A 96 4.49 7.28 7.44
N MET A 97 5.06 6.10 7.21
CA MET A 97 6.40 5.92 6.65
C MET A 97 6.51 6.48 5.22
N VAL A 98 5.48 6.33 4.38
CA VAL A 98 5.45 6.90 3.01
C VAL A 98 4.81 8.29 2.95
N GLU A 99 4.55 8.91 4.10
CA GLU A 99 3.95 10.25 4.23
C GLU A 99 2.61 10.45 3.51
N VAL A 100 1.84 9.38 3.34
CA VAL A 100 0.48 9.48 2.88
C VAL A 100 -0.40 9.92 4.05
N PRO A 101 -1.25 10.98 3.90
CA PRO A 101 -1.96 11.60 5.02
C PRO A 101 -3.19 10.79 5.47
N PHE A 102 -2.98 9.53 5.77
CA PHE A 102 -4.01 8.61 6.27
C PHE A 102 -3.66 8.02 7.62
N GLY A 103 -4.69 7.83 8.46
CA GLY A 103 -4.64 6.85 9.53
C GLY A 103 -4.71 5.42 8.98
N GLY A 104 -4.66 4.41 9.85
CA GLY A 104 -4.71 3.02 9.43
C GLY A 104 -6.03 2.35 9.77
N ALA A 105 -6.59 1.65 8.80
CA ALA A 105 -7.78 0.81 8.98
C ALA A 105 -7.63 -0.53 8.26
N LYS A 106 -8.48 -1.48 8.61
CA LYS A 106 -8.62 -2.76 7.92
C LYS A 106 -10.02 -3.32 8.11
N GLY A 107 -10.56 -3.88 7.04
CA GLY A 107 -11.81 -4.64 7.10
C GLY A 107 -11.61 -6.10 6.73
N GLY A 108 -12.52 -6.94 7.17
CA GLY A 108 -12.55 -8.33 6.76
C GLY A 108 -13.94 -8.95 6.92
N ILE A 109 -14.27 -9.83 5.99
CA ILE A 109 -15.51 -10.63 6.03
C ILE A 109 -15.10 -12.10 6.04
N ARG A 110 -15.60 -12.85 7.01
CA ARG A 110 -15.28 -14.27 7.19
C ARG A 110 -16.14 -15.13 6.27
N ILE A 111 -15.70 -15.25 5.02
CA ILE A 111 -16.35 -16.12 4.03
C ILE A 111 -15.30 -16.83 3.17
N ASP A 112 -15.63 -18.04 2.70
CA ASP A 112 -14.94 -18.61 1.55
C ASP A 112 -15.69 -18.18 0.29
N ARG A 113 -15.11 -17.25 -0.47
CA ARG A 113 -15.69 -16.68 -1.66
C ARG A 113 -16.19 -17.72 -2.68
N ARG A 114 -15.57 -18.90 -2.71
CA ARG A 114 -15.93 -19.99 -3.64
C ARG A 114 -17.30 -20.59 -3.34
N ASN A 115 -17.84 -20.41 -2.13
CA ASN A 115 -19.10 -20.94 -1.69
C ASN A 115 -20.29 -19.99 -1.92
N PHE A 116 -20.04 -18.85 -2.59
CA PHE A 116 -21.03 -17.80 -2.82
C PHE A 116 -21.08 -17.45 -4.31
N SER A 117 -22.30 -17.24 -4.82
CA SER A 117 -22.52 -16.68 -6.14
C SER A 117 -22.10 -15.21 -6.20
N GLU A 118 -21.98 -14.67 -7.39
CA GLU A 118 -21.70 -13.23 -7.58
C GLU A 118 -22.81 -12.36 -6.96
N ALA A 119 -24.07 -12.75 -7.12
CA ALA A 119 -25.21 -12.04 -6.55
C ALA A 119 -25.20 -12.08 -5.02
N GLU A 120 -24.81 -13.21 -4.43
CA GLU A 120 -24.64 -13.34 -2.99
C GLU A 120 -23.49 -12.47 -2.47
N LEU A 121 -22.33 -12.46 -3.17
CA LEU A 121 -21.20 -11.58 -2.83
C LEU A 121 -21.59 -10.10 -2.92
N GLU A 122 -22.42 -9.73 -3.89
CA GLU A 122 -22.96 -8.37 -4.00
C GLU A 122 -23.82 -8.03 -2.78
N ARG A 123 -24.76 -8.91 -2.39
CA ARG A 123 -25.62 -8.72 -1.21
C ARG A 123 -24.78 -8.57 0.07
N ILE A 124 -23.77 -9.43 0.25
CA ILE A 124 -22.85 -9.37 1.40
C ILE A 124 -22.11 -8.03 1.42
N THR A 125 -21.54 -7.60 0.29
CA THR A 125 -20.76 -6.37 0.17
C THR A 125 -21.61 -5.14 0.44
N ARG A 126 -22.81 -5.05 -0.15
CA ARG A 126 -23.74 -3.96 0.06
C ARG A 126 -24.24 -3.90 1.50
N ARG A 127 -24.54 -5.05 2.11
CA ARG A 127 -24.95 -5.10 3.50
C ARG A 127 -23.81 -4.67 4.43
N TYR A 128 -22.61 -5.13 4.22
CA TYR A 128 -21.43 -4.69 4.97
C TYR A 128 -21.24 -3.16 4.86
N THR A 129 -21.35 -2.60 3.68
CA THR A 129 -21.27 -1.15 3.46
C THR A 129 -22.34 -0.38 4.21
N TYR A 130 -23.57 -0.88 4.22
CA TYR A 130 -24.68 -0.30 4.98
C TYR A 130 -24.40 -0.29 6.49
N GLU A 131 -23.87 -1.40 7.03
CA GLU A 131 -23.50 -1.47 8.45
C GLU A 131 -22.36 -0.48 8.81
N LEU A 132 -21.36 -0.37 7.95
CA LEU A 132 -20.30 0.62 8.13
C LEU A 132 -20.84 2.06 8.09
N PHE A 133 -21.71 2.37 7.13
CA PHE A 133 -22.32 3.69 7.00
C PHE A 133 -23.11 4.08 8.25
N ARG A 134 -23.94 3.17 8.76
CA ARG A 134 -24.75 3.40 10.00
C ARG A 134 -23.91 3.69 11.23
N LYS A 135 -22.68 3.22 11.26
CA LYS A 135 -21.77 3.33 12.41
C LYS A 135 -20.68 4.40 12.21
N GLY A 136 -20.67 5.07 11.06
CA GLY A 136 -19.66 6.08 10.77
C GLY A 136 -18.26 5.51 10.50
N PHE A 137 -18.16 4.26 10.04
CA PHE A 137 -16.91 3.57 9.68
C PHE A 137 -16.68 3.55 8.16
N ILE A 138 -17.24 4.49 7.41
CA ILE A 138 -17.00 4.68 5.98
C ILE A 138 -17.34 6.11 5.57
N GLY A 139 -16.52 6.70 4.73
CA GLY A 139 -16.74 8.01 4.14
C GLY A 139 -15.44 8.66 3.71
N PRO A 140 -15.48 9.61 2.75
CA PRO A 140 -14.27 10.21 2.19
C PRO A 140 -13.42 10.98 3.20
N ALA A 141 -14.02 11.44 4.30
CA ALA A 141 -13.34 12.16 5.39
C ALA A 141 -13.16 11.33 6.67
N VAL A 142 -13.66 10.10 6.71
CA VAL A 142 -13.68 9.28 7.95
C VAL A 142 -12.82 8.03 7.79
N ASP A 143 -13.23 7.13 6.90
CA ASP A 143 -12.56 5.86 6.63
C ASP A 143 -12.80 5.43 5.18
N VAL A 144 -11.73 5.14 4.46
CA VAL A 144 -11.74 4.87 3.03
C VAL A 144 -11.26 3.44 2.74
N PRO A 145 -12.16 2.48 2.56
CA PRO A 145 -11.82 1.12 2.14
C PRO A 145 -11.08 1.04 0.81
N ALA A 146 -10.47 -0.11 0.56
CA ALA A 146 -9.77 -0.46 -0.66
C ALA A 146 -9.85 -1.97 -0.93
N PRO A 147 -9.44 -2.46 -2.11
CA PRO A 147 -9.28 -3.89 -2.36
C PRO A 147 -8.20 -4.53 -1.50
N ASP A 148 -8.41 -5.79 -1.16
CA ASP A 148 -7.42 -6.68 -0.53
C ASP A 148 -7.64 -8.11 -1.04
N TYR A 149 -7.10 -9.12 -0.37
CA TYR A 149 -7.30 -10.52 -0.74
C TYR A 149 -8.80 -10.87 -0.79
N GLY A 150 -9.21 -11.49 -1.88
CA GLY A 150 -10.61 -11.88 -2.13
C GLY A 150 -11.54 -10.76 -2.60
N THR A 151 -11.06 -9.51 -2.75
CA THR A 151 -11.83 -8.39 -3.28
C THR A 151 -11.11 -7.67 -4.42
N GLY A 152 -11.87 -6.94 -5.23
CA GLY A 152 -11.33 -6.24 -6.39
C GLY A 152 -12.18 -5.04 -6.81
N PRO A 153 -12.00 -4.53 -8.03
CA PRO A 153 -12.73 -3.36 -8.54
C PRO A 153 -14.25 -3.51 -8.51
N LYS A 154 -14.76 -4.75 -8.64
CA LYS A 154 -16.20 -5.03 -8.63
C LYS A 154 -16.81 -4.78 -7.25
N GLU A 155 -16.21 -5.32 -6.21
CA GLU A 155 -16.64 -5.10 -4.83
C GLU A 155 -16.54 -3.62 -4.45
N MET A 156 -15.48 -2.93 -4.89
CA MET A 156 -15.34 -1.48 -4.67
C MET A 156 -16.41 -0.67 -5.40
N SER A 157 -16.87 -1.15 -6.56
CA SER A 157 -17.99 -0.58 -7.28
C SER A 157 -19.29 -0.68 -6.49
N TRP A 158 -19.59 -1.85 -5.91
CA TRP A 158 -20.78 -2.07 -5.08
C TRP A 158 -20.76 -1.22 -3.79
N ILE A 159 -19.57 -1.05 -3.19
CA ILE A 159 -19.38 -0.15 -2.03
C ILE A 159 -19.68 1.29 -2.42
N ALA A 160 -19.09 1.79 -3.52
CA ALA A 160 -19.29 3.14 -3.99
C ALA A 160 -20.78 3.42 -4.30
N ASP A 161 -21.43 2.53 -5.03
CA ASP A 161 -22.83 2.65 -5.40
C ASP A 161 -23.76 2.67 -4.16
N THR A 162 -23.50 1.76 -3.19
CA THR A 162 -24.26 1.72 -1.94
C THR A 162 -24.05 2.99 -1.12
N TYR A 163 -22.81 3.49 -1.02
CA TYR A 163 -22.53 4.72 -0.28
C TYR A 163 -23.19 5.94 -0.94
N LEU A 164 -23.10 6.07 -2.28
CA LEU A 164 -23.76 7.12 -3.05
C LEU A 164 -25.29 7.13 -2.84
N ALA A 165 -25.93 5.97 -2.78
CA ALA A 165 -27.35 5.85 -2.52
C ALA A 165 -27.73 6.32 -1.11
N LEU A 166 -26.85 6.14 -0.11
CA LEU A 166 -27.09 6.51 1.28
C LEU A 166 -26.70 7.97 1.60
N ALA A 167 -25.62 8.48 0.99
CA ALA A 167 -25.03 9.79 1.24
C ALA A 167 -25.30 10.78 0.10
N GLN A 168 -26.56 10.96 -0.30
CA GLN A 168 -26.99 11.70 -1.49
C GLN A 168 -26.53 13.17 -1.53
N THR A 169 -26.21 13.78 -0.40
CA THR A 169 -25.76 15.19 -0.31
C THR A 169 -24.24 15.34 -0.23
N ASP A 170 -23.49 14.22 -0.15
CA ASP A 170 -22.03 14.27 -0.10
C ASP A 170 -21.44 14.42 -1.49
N VAL A 171 -21.01 15.62 -1.83
CA VAL A 171 -20.37 15.92 -3.14
C VAL A 171 -19.08 15.13 -3.35
N ASN A 172 -18.43 14.65 -2.28
CA ASN A 172 -17.19 13.89 -2.30
C ASN A 172 -17.43 12.37 -2.20
N ALA A 173 -18.68 11.92 -2.28
CA ALA A 173 -19.07 10.52 -2.05
C ALA A 173 -18.25 9.49 -2.87
N LEU A 174 -17.78 9.83 -4.06
CA LEU A 174 -16.89 8.96 -4.85
C LEU A 174 -15.54 8.69 -4.17
N GLY A 175 -15.11 9.56 -3.25
CA GLY A 175 -13.91 9.37 -2.43
C GLY A 175 -14.07 8.37 -1.29
N CYS A 176 -15.27 7.83 -1.03
CA CYS A 176 -15.54 6.90 0.06
C CYS A 176 -14.79 5.56 -0.05
N VAL A 177 -14.30 5.20 -1.21
CA VAL A 177 -13.57 3.95 -1.48
C VAL A 177 -12.59 4.13 -2.64
N THR A 178 -11.47 3.42 -2.63
CA THR A 178 -10.50 3.41 -3.73
C THR A 178 -10.34 2.02 -4.33
N GLY A 179 -9.76 1.94 -5.55
CA GLY A 179 -9.64 0.69 -6.30
C GLY A 179 -10.86 0.39 -7.17
N LYS A 180 -11.68 1.41 -7.44
CA LYS A 180 -12.81 1.35 -8.35
C LYS A 180 -12.36 1.14 -9.81
N PRO A 181 -13.25 0.66 -10.70
CA PRO A 181 -13.04 0.73 -12.14
C PRO A 181 -12.73 2.17 -12.59
N VAL A 182 -11.86 2.33 -13.59
CA VAL A 182 -11.48 3.66 -14.12
C VAL A 182 -12.70 4.46 -14.58
N ALA A 183 -13.69 3.78 -15.19
CA ALA A 183 -14.94 4.40 -15.62
C ALA A 183 -15.79 4.96 -14.46
N GLN A 184 -15.55 4.51 -13.23
CA GLN A 184 -16.25 4.93 -12.01
C GLN A 184 -15.37 5.80 -11.09
N GLY A 185 -14.40 6.51 -11.63
CA GLY A 185 -13.53 7.39 -10.86
C GLY A 185 -12.26 6.73 -10.34
N GLY A 186 -11.97 5.47 -10.70
CA GLY A 186 -10.69 4.83 -10.43
C GLY A 186 -9.54 5.49 -11.18
N VAL A 187 -8.31 5.26 -10.74
CA VAL A 187 -7.08 5.82 -11.33
C VAL A 187 -6.36 4.76 -12.18
N ARG A 188 -5.75 5.19 -13.29
CA ARG A 188 -4.87 4.33 -14.10
C ARG A 188 -3.59 4.01 -13.32
N GLY A 189 -2.96 2.88 -13.63
CA GLY A 189 -1.75 2.44 -12.91
C GLY A 189 -2.02 1.75 -11.57
N ARG A 190 -3.28 1.70 -11.07
CA ARG A 190 -3.59 1.10 -9.76
C ARG A 190 -3.35 -0.40 -9.69
N LYS A 191 -3.56 -1.11 -10.80
CA LYS A 191 -3.46 -2.58 -10.85
C LYS A 191 -2.03 -3.06 -10.59
N GLU A 192 -1.05 -2.44 -11.21
CA GLU A 192 0.36 -2.75 -11.10
C GLU A 192 1.08 -2.02 -9.96
N ALA A 193 0.46 -1.02 -9.33
CA ALA A 193 1.08 -0.11 -8.39
C ALA A 193 1.89 -0.79 -7.27
N THR A 194 1.35 -1.86 -6.67
CA THR A 194 2.06 -2.58 -5.61
C THR A 194 3.29 -3.31 -6.15
N GLY A 195 3.15 -4.01 -7.28
CA GLY A 195 4.28 -4.68 -7.94
C GLY A 195 5.35 -3.70 -8.44
N ARG A 196 4.94 -2.52 -8.91
CA ARG A 196 5.85 -1.44 -9.32
C ARG A 196 6.57 -0.85 -8.11
N GLY A 197 5.88 -0.66 -6.99
CA GLY A 197 6.50 -0.26 -5.72
C GLY A 197 7.54 -1.28 -5.24
N VAL A 198 7.25 -2.57 -5.34
CA VAL A 198 8.22 -3.65 -5.05
C VAL A 198 9.47 -3.50 -5.92
N TYR A 199 9.30 -3.29 -7.21
CA TYR A 199 10.42 -3.05 -8.13
C TYR A 199 11.23 -1.81 -7.72
N PHE A 200 10.61 -0.67 -7.50
CA PHE A 200 11.30 0.55 -7.09
C PHE A 200 12.06 0.35 -5.78
N GLY A 201 11.45 -0.24 -4.77
CA GLY A 201 12.10 -0.47 -3.49
C GLY A 201 13.28 -1.44 -3.57
N ILE A 202 13.21 -2.48 -4.37
CA ILE A 202 14.35 -3.38 -4.63
C ILE A 202 15.45 -2.64 -5.39
N ARG A 203 15.09 -1.81 -6.38
CA ARG A 203 16.04 -0.99 -7.13
C ARG A 203 16.82 -0.06 -6.20
N GLU A 204 16.13 0.67 -5.33
CA GLU A 204 16.76 1.59 -4.38
C GLU A 204 17.66 0.85 -3.39
N ALA A 205 17.20 -0.28 -2.83
CA ALA A 205 18.02 -1.10 -1.96
C ALA A 205 19.30 -1.59 -2.65
N CYS A 206 19.18 -2.05 -3.89
CA CYS A 206 20.32 -2.50 -4.68
C CYS A 206 21.25 -1.35 -5.15
N ALA A 207 20.78 -0.12 -5.25
CA ALA A 207 21.57 1.03 -5.60
C ALA A 207 22.56 1.44 -4.50
N SER A 208 22.31 1.06 -3.23
CA SER A 208 23.20 1.34 -2.11
C SER A 208 24.51 0.56 -2.22
N ALA A 209 25.57 1.21 -2.68
CA ALA A 209 26.90 0.58 -2.81
C ALA A 209 27.42 0.04 -1.47
N ALA A 210 27.14 0.75 -0.36
CA ALA A 210 27.57 0.34 0.97
C ALA A 210 26.89 -0.96 1.43
N ASP A 211 25.55 -1.07 1.24
CA ASP A 211 24.81 -2.25 1.61
C ASP A 211 25.12 -3.44 0.70
N MET A 212 25.26 -3.20 -0.60
CA MET A 212 25.65 -4.25 -1.55
C MET A 212 27.07 -4.79 -1.25
N LYS A 213 28.00 -3.92 -0.88
CA LYS A 213 29.34 -4.35 -0.46
C LYS A 213 29.30 -5.26 0.79
N LYS A 214 28.45 -4.92 1.78
CA LYS A 214 28.25 -5.78 2.99
C LYS A 214 27.74 -7.17 2.63
N LEU A 215 26.95 -7.28 1.56
CA LEU A 215 26.39 -8.54 1.05
C LEU A 215 27.30 -9.27 0.03
N GLY A 216 28.46 -8.73 -0.30
CA GLY A 216 29.33 -9.28 -1.34
C GLY A 216 28.77 -9.16 -2.75
N LEU A 217 27.88 -8.19 -3.00
CA LEU A 217 27.18 -7.96 -4.26
C LEU A 217 27.64 -6.65 -4.93
N ALA A 218 27.53 -6.60 -6.26
CA ALA A 218 27.69 -5.33 -7.00
C ALA A 218 26.47 -4.41 -6.79
N ALA A 219 26.67 -3.10 -6.82
CA ALA A 219 25.58 -2.14 -6.79
C ALA A 219 24.73 -2.21 -8.08
N GLY A 220 23.47 -1.84 -7.97
CA GLY A 220 22.50 -1.87 -9.07
C GLY A 220 21.85 -3.24 -9.27
N LEU A 221 20.95 -3.34 -10.25
CA LEU A 221 20.19 -4.56 -10.55
C LEU A 221 20.90 -5.49 -11.54
N ALA A 222 21.82 -4.97 -12.34
CA ALA A 222 22.51 -5.71 -13.39
C ALA A 222 23.21 -6.96 -12.84
N GLY A 223 23.04 -8.08 -13.52
CA GLY A 223 23.64 -9.37 -13.15
C GLY A 223 23.02 -10.08 -11.94
N LYS A 224 22.02 -9.50 -11.31
CA LYS A 224 21.31 -10.15 -10.20
C LYS A 224 20.32 -11.18 -10.70
N THR A 225 20.07 -12.18 -9.86
CA THR A 225 19.04 -13.19 -10.06
C THR A 225 17.94 -13.01 -9.03
N ALA A 226 16.70 -13.34 -9.40
CA ALA A 226 15.57 -13.30 -8.48
C ALA A 226 14.70 -14.55 -8.59
N VAL A 227 14.09 -14.91 -7.46
CA VAL A 227 12.98 -15.84 -7.36
C VAL A 227 11.78 -15.06 -6.84
N VAL A 228 10.62 -15.25 -7.46
CA VAL A 228 9.37 -14.63 -7.02
C VAL A 228 8.45 -15.73 -6.49
N GLN A 229 8.02 -15.59 -5.24
CA GLN A 229 7.04 -16.48 -4.62
C GLN A 229 5.67 -15.80 -4.59
N GLY A 230 4.65 -16.50 -5.14
CA GLY A 230 3.30 -15.98 -5.34
C GLY A 230 3.18 -15.17 -6.63
N LEU A 231 2.41 -15.67 -7.59
CA LEU A 231 2.16 -15.05 -8.90
C LEU A 231 0.79 -14.36 -9.00
N GLY A 232 0.24 -13.97 -7.85
CA GLY A 232 -0.90 -13.06 -7.80
C GLY A 232 -0.54 -11.68 -8.36
N ASN A 233 -1.45 -10.73 -8.18
CA ASN A 233 -1.31 -9.40 -8.77
C ASN A 233 0.04 -8.71 -8.45
N VAL A 234 0.50 -8.80 -7.22
CA VAL A 234 1.77 -8.18 -6.79
C VAL A 234 2.98 -8.89 -7.41
N GLY A 235 3.06 -10.20 -7.25
CA GLY A 235 4.22 -10.98 -7.72
C GLY A 235 4.37 -10.98 -9.24
N TYR A 236 3.27 -11.05 -9.99
CA TYR A 236 3.30 -10.95 -11.44
C TYR A 236 3.93 -9.64 -11.94
N TYR A 237 3.46 -8.50 -11.42
CA TYR A 237 3.99 -7.22 -11.84
C TYR A 237 5.40 -6.95 -11.31
N ALA A 238 5.72 -7.39 -10.08
CA ALA A 238 7.09 -7.31 -9.57
C ALA A 238 8.07 -8.12 -10.44
N ALA A 239 7.71 -9.36 -10.78
CA ALA A 239 8.51 -10.21 -11.67
C ALA A 239 8.72 -9.54 -13.03
N ARG A 240 7.67 -9.02 -13.64
CA ARG A 240 7.74 -8.34 -14.93
C ARG A 240 8.68 -7.13 -14.88
N PHE A 241 8.50 -6.21 -13.94
CA PHE A 241 9.33 -5.00 -13.86
C PHE A 241 10.80 -5.31 -13.52
N LEU A 242 11.07 -6.34 -12.71
CA LEU A 242 12.43 -6.79 -12.46
C LEU A 242 13.07 -7.38 -13.71
N ALA A 243 12.33 -8.17 -14.49
CA ALA A 243 12.82 -8.73 -15.74
C ALA A 243 13.09 -7.65 -16.79
N ASP A 244 12.16 -6.67 -16.93
CA ASP A 244 12.32 -5.51 -17.83
C ASP A 244 13.56 -4.67 -17.45
N ALA A 245 13.93 -4.64 -16.17
CA ALA A 245 15.14 -3.99 -15.66
C ALA A 245 16.42 -4.86 -15.74
N GLY A 246 16.36 -6.02 -16.40
CA GLY A 246 17.51 -6.87 -16.64
C GLY A 246 17.87 -7.84 -15.51
N VAL A 247 17.02 -8.01 -14.51
CA VAL A 247 17.18 -9.04 -13.48
C VAL A 247 16.80 -10.40 -14.06
N LYS A 248 17.67 -11.41 -13.89
CA LYS A 248 17.38 -12.77 -14.37
C LYS A 248 16.46 -13.48 -13.39
N LEU A 249 15.22 -13.75 -13.79
CA LEU A 249 14.32 -14.60 -13.04
C LEU A 249 14.76 -16.06 -13.18
N VAL A 250 15.15 -16.67 -12.06
CA VAL A 250 15.65 -18.06 -12.02
C VAL A 250 14.64 -19.03 -11.40
N GLY A 251 13.52 -18.53 -10.88
CA GLY A 251 12.44 -19.34 -10.34
C GLY A 251 11.18 -18.53 -10.12
N LEU A 252 10.05 -19.19 -10.32
CA LEU A 252 8.72 -18.73 -9.95
C LEU A 252 8.12 -19.80 -9.06
N ALA A 253 7.69 -19.48 -7.87
CA ALA A 253 7.12 -20.41 -6.91
C ALA A 253 5.73 -19.98 -6.49
N GLU A 254 4.84 -20.92 -6.34
CA GLU A 254 3.54 -20.78 -5.68
C GLU A 254 3.64 -21.33 -4.24
N ARG A 255 2.57 -21.75 -3.63
CA ARG A 255 2.42 -22.09 -2.20
C ARG A 255 3.52 -22.97 -1.58
N GLU A 256 4.20 -23.79 -2.37
CA GLU A 256 5.16 -24.80 -1.88
C GLU A 256 6.50 -24.60 -2.59
N GLY A 257 7.37 -23.81 -2.01
CA GLY A 257 8.72 -23.64 -2.53
C GLY A 257 9.67 -23.19 -1.43
N SER A 258 10.89 -23.74 -1.41
CA SER A 258 11.97 -23.25 -0.57
C SER A 258 12.98 -22.49 -1.41
N ILE A 259 13.33 -21.27 -0.97
CA ILE A 259 14.42 -20.49 -1.56
C ILE A 259 15.66 -20.77 -0.73
N ALA A 260 16.69 -21.35 -1.35
CA ALA A 260 17.94 -21.59 -0.67
C ALA A 260 18.77 -20.30 -0.62
N ASN A 261 19.13 -19.85 0.61
CA ASN A 261 20.11 -18.81 0.91
C ASN A 261 20.03 -17.51 0.08
N PRO A 262 18.94 -16.74 0.08
CA PRO A 262 18.91 -15.44 -0.56
C PRO A 262 19.79 -14.45 0.23
N ALA A 263 20.50 -13.57 -0.46
CA ALA A 263 21.20 -12.45 0.17
C ALA A 263 20.24 -11.30 0.52
N ILE A 264 19.16 -11.17 -0.26
CA ILE A 264 18.12 -10.13 -0.11
C ILE A 264 16.74 -10.79 -0.15
N ILE A 265 15.88 -10.41 0.77
CA ILE A 265 14.45 -10.77 0.77
C ILE A 265 13.65 -9.48 0.64
N GLY A 266 12.79 -9.39 -0.37
CA GLY A 266 11.83 -8.30 -0.53
C GLY A 266 10.40 -8.77 -0.20
N GLU A 267 9.77 -8.17 0.78
CA GLU A 267 8.44 -8.57 1.26
C GLU A 267 7.31 -7.83 0.53
N GLY A 268 6.73 -8.48 -0.47
CA GLY A 268 5.56 -7.95 -1.18
C GLY A 268 4.23 -8.18 -0.45
N ALA A 269 4.13 -9.19 0.42
CA ALA A 269 2.96 -9.46 1.25
C ALA A 269 3.03 -8.71 2.59
N ASN A 270 1.89 -8.58 3.30
CA ASN A 270 1.87 -7.97 4.63
C ASN A 270 2.24 -9.00 5.71
N GLY A 271 3.26 -8.70 6.52
CA GLY A 271 3.71 -9.52 7.64
C GLY A 271 4.10 -10.95 7.26
N PRO A 272 4.82 -11.20 6.14
CA PRO A 272 5.10 -12.58 5.70
C PRO A 272 6.17 -13.27 6.56
N VAL A 273 7.00 -12.49 7.26
CA VAL A 273 8.09 -12.97 8.10
C VAL A 273 7.78 -12.62 9.55
N THR A 274 7.77 -13.64 10.42
CA THR A 274 7.58 -13.45 11.87
C THR A 274 8.74 -12.70 12.51
N ALA A 275 8.53 -12.10 13.69
CA ALA A 275 9.56 -11.35 14.40
C ALA A 275 10.80 -12.24 14.68
N GLU A 276 10.60 -13.49 15.10
CA GLU A 276 11.68 -14.45 15.34
C GLU A 276 12.45 -14.80 14.07
N ALA A 277 11.73 -15.03 12.95
CA ALA A 277 12.36 -15.32 11.67
C ALA A 277 13.15 -14.12 11.15
N SER A 278 12.64 -12.89 11.33
CA SER A 278 13.34 -11.65 10.99
C SER A 278 14.69 -11.55 11.73
N ASP A 279 14.71 -11.87 13.03
CA ASP A 279 15.95 -11.90 13.83
C ASP A 279 16.96 -12.94 13.35
N ARG A 280 16.49 -14.13 13.01
CA ARG A 280 17.35 -15.19 12.46
C ARG A 280 17.96 -14.79 11.12
N LEU A 281 17.18 -14.16 10.24
CA LEU A 281 17.64 -13.67 8.94
C LEU A 281 18.69 -12.56 9.11
N TYR A 282 18.45 -11.60 10.00
CA TYR A 282 19.39 -10.52 10.30
C TYR A 282 20.73 -11.06 10.81
N ARG A 283 20.73 -12.00 11.78
CA ARG A 283 21.96 -12.64 12.30
C ARG A 283 22.72 -13.42 11.22
N ARG A 284 22.06 -13.90 10.19
CA ARG A 284 22.65 -14.57 9.03
C ARG A 284 23.17 -13.60 7.97
N GLY A 285 23.07 -12.30 8.19
CA GLY A 285 23.47 -11.27 7.23
C GLY A 285 22.55 -11.14 6.01
N VAL A 286 21.30 -11.66 6.07
CA VAL A 286 20.30 -11.49 5.00
C VAL A 286 19.65 -10.12 5.13
N MET A 287 19.67 -9.33 4.05
CA MET A 287 18.96 -8.06 4.02
C MET A 287 17.47 -8.32 3.78
N VAL A 288 16.61 -7.91 4.71
CA VAL A 288 15.15 -7.94 4.54
C VAL A 288 14.67 -6.54 4.24
N ILE A 289 14.09 -6.32 3.06
CA ILE A 289 13.41 -5.07 2.69
C ILE A 289 11.95 -5.22 3.16
N PRO A 290 11.50 -4.45 4.18
CA PRO A 290 10.26 -4.72 4.89
C PRO A 290 9.02 -4.42 4.06
N ASP A 291 7.96 -5.14 4.34
CA ASP A 291 6.64 -5.05 3.71
C ASP A 291 6.02 -3.66 3.79
N MET A 292 6.11 -3.00 4.95
CA MET A 292 5.54 -1.67 5.15
C MET A 292 6.13 -0.61 4.20
N TYR A 293 7.34 -0.81 3.69
CA TYR A 293 7.94 -0.01 2.64
C TYR A 293 7.62 -0.61 1.26
N LEU A 294 7.99 -1.87 1.05
CA LEU A 294 8.07 -2.45 -0.28
C LEU A 294 6.70 -2.56 -0.98
N ASN A 295 5.64 -2.87 -0.23
CA ASN A 295 4.29 -2.95 -0.78
C ASN A 295 3.47 -1.66 -0.64
N ALA A 296 4.08 -0.55 -0.24
CA ALA A 296 3.41 0.74 -0.05
C ALA A 296 2.90 1.37 -1.36
N GLY A 297 3.38 0.93 -2.52
CA GLY A 297 2.93 1.44 -3.81
C GLY A 297 1.42 1.38 -3.99
N GLY A 298 0.78 0.36 -3.45
CA GLY A 298 -0.68 0.22 -3.50
C GLY A 298 -1.42 1.34 -2.75
N VAL A 299 -1.00 1.71 -1.55
CA VAL A 299 -1.64 2.78 -0.77
C VAL A 299 -1.30 4.16 -1.34
N THR A 300 -0.08 4.36 -1.85
CA THR A 300 0.33 5.61 -2.52
C THR A 300 -0.57 5.92 -3.72
N VAL A 301 -0.78 4.95 -4.60
CA VAL A 301 -1.67 5.15 -5.76
C VAL A 301 -3.14 5.23 -5.34
N SER A 302 -3.54 4.58 -4.24
CA SER A 302 -4.87 4.78 -3.66
C SER A 302 -5.07 6.20 -3.13
N TYR A 303 -4.03 6.83 -2.60
CA TYR A 303 -4.07 8.24 -2.21
C TYR A 303 -4.28 9.15 -3.43
N PHE A 304 -3.61 8.90 -4.54
CA PHE A 304 -3.84 9.66 -5.77
C PHE A 304 -5.27 9.48 -6.29
N GLU A 305 -5.84 8.27 -6.24
CA GLU A 305 -7.25 8.04 -6.60
C GLU A 305 -8.20 8.85 -5.71
N TRP A 306 -7.97 8.85 -4.40
CA TRP A 306 -8.77 9.61 -3.45
C TRP A 306 -8.70 11.12 -3.74
N LEU A 307 -7.49 11.69 -3.92
CA LEU A 307 -7.31 13.09 -4.31
C LEU A 307 -8.03 13.44 -5.61
N LYS A 308 -7.91 12.59 -6.63
CA LYS A 308 -8.63 12.75 -7.90
C LYS A 308 -10.14 12.84 -7.70
N ASN A 309 -10.69 11.99 -6.83
CA ASN A 309 -12.13 11.99 -6.54
C ASN A 309 -12.56 13.24 -5.76
N LEU A 310 -11.76 13.73 -4.82
CA LEU A 310 -12.05 14.94 -4.07
C LEU A 310 -11.89 16.21 -4.91
N SER A 311 -10.90 16.25 -5.80
CA SER A 311 -10.66 17.40 -6.66
C SER A 311 -11.65 17.51 -7.83
N HIS A 312 -12.41 16.45 -8.12
CA HIS A 312 -13.31 16.34 -9.27
C HIS A 312 -12.64 16.58 -10.64
N VAL A 313 -11.30 16.48 -10.71
CA VAL A 313 -10.50 16.72 -11.92
C VAL A 313 -9.59 15.52 -12.20
N ARG A 314 -9.44 15.17 -13.47
CA ARG A 314 -8.46 14.16 -13.90
C ARG A 314 -7.04 14.76 -13.86
N PHE A 315 -6.09 13.99 -13.36
CA PHE A 315 -4.68 14.38 -13.41
C PHE A 315 -4.22 14.66 -14.85
N GLY A 316 -3.43 15.71 -15.02
CA GLY A 316 -2.87 16.15 -16.31
C GLY A 316 -3.87 16.80 -17.27
N ARG A 317 -5.18 16.80 -16.98
CA ARG A 317 -6.17 17.34 -17.93
C ARG A 317 -6.00 18.83 -18.22
N MET A 318 -5.60 19.62 -17.24
CA MET A 318 -5.44 21.07 -17.39
C MET A 318 -4.07 21.46 -17.96
N GLU A 319 -3.06 20.64 -17.73
CA GLU A 319 -1.66 20.94 -18.03
C GLU A 319 -1.21 20.38 -19.37
N LYS A 320 -1.70 19.20 -19.78
CA LYS A 320 -1.27 18.46 -20.96
C LYS A 320 -1.16 19.32 -22.23
N ARG A 321 -2.21 20.10 -22.57
CA ARG A 321 -2.18 20.95 -23.77
C ARG A 321 -1.21 22.13 -23.66
N LEU A 322 -1.00 22.64 -22.45
CA LEU A 322 -0.03 23.71 -22.22
C LEU A 322 1.39 23.17 -22.42
N GLU A 323 1.66 22.00 -21.83
CA GLU A 323 2.95 21.32 -22.00
C GLU A 323 3.21 20.92 -23.45
N GLU A 324 2.25 20.35 -24.15
CA GLU A 324 2.35 20.03 -25.57
C GLU A 324 2.70 21.27 -26.41
N ARG A 325 2.10 22.42 -26.12
CA ARG A 325 2.40 23.68 -26.79
C ARG A 325 3.82 24.17 -26.46
N THR A 326 4.21 24.13 -25.19
CA THR A 326 5.52 24.55 -24.74
C THR A 326 6.60 23.67 -25.36
N ASN A 327 6.42 22.35 -25.35
CA ASN A 327 7.35 21.41 -25.96
C ASN A 327 7.48 21.60 -27.48
N ARG A 328 6.37 21.84 -28.18
CA ARG A 328 6.40 22.18 -29.63
C ARG A 328 7.19 23.44 -29.89
N SER A 329 6.95 24.51 -29.13
CA SER A 329 7.70 25.76 -29.26
C SER A 329 9.19 25.56 -29.00
N LEU A 330 9.56 24.75 -28.03
CA LEU A 330 10.94 24.39 -27.75
C LEU A 330 11.58 23.62 -28.92
N LEU A 331 10.88 22.63 -29.48
CA LEU A 331 11.33 21.87 -30.64
C LEU A 331 11.53 22.77 -31.86
N GLU A 332 10.65 23.76 -32.10
CA GLU A 332 10.84 24.74 -33.17
C GLU A 332 12.09 25.59 -32.99
N VAL A 333 12.44 25.98 -31.77
CA VAL A 333 13.68 26.69 -31.46
C VAL A 333 14.87 25.78 -31.71
N VAL A 334 14.84 24.54 -31.30
CA VAL A 334 15.90 23.55 -31.53
C VAL A 334 16.12 23.33 -33.04
N GLN A 335 15.07 23.19 -33.84
CA GLN A 335 15.17 23.06 -35.29
C GLN A 335 15.82 24.29 -35.92
N LYS A 336 15.43 25.50 -35.48
CA LYS A 336 16.06 26.77 -35.97
C LYS A 336 17.55 26.85 -35.63
N LEU A 337 17.93 26.44 -34.42
CA LEU A 337 19.33 26.50 -33.97
C LEU A 337 20.23 25.44 -34.61
N THR A 338 19.68 24.25 -34.86
CA THR A 338 20.45 23.11 -35.38
C THR A 338 20.42 23.01 -36.91
N GLY A 339 19.46 23.66 -37.55
CA GLY A 339 19.21 23.53 -38.99
C GLY A 339 18.66 22.17 -39.41
N LYS A 340 18.32 21.30 -38.44
CA LYS A 340 17.76 19.95 -38.69
C LYS A 340 16.24 19.99 -38.53
N GLY A 341 15.53 19.55 -39.56
CA GLY A 341 14.06 19.34 -39.49
C GLY A 341 13.72 18.05 -38.75
N LEU A 342 12.66 18.09 -37.97
CA LEU A 342 12.02 16.90 -37.36
C LEU A 342 10.77 16.57 -38.16
N SER A 343 10.49 15.30 -38.33
CA SER A 343 9.22 14.82 -38.90
C SER A 343 8.04 15.11 -37.97
N GLU A 344 6.83 15.18 -38.49
CA GLU A 344 5.62 15.33 -37.67
C GLU A 344 5.45 14.21 -36.63
N ALA A 345 5.91 13.00 -36.94
CA ALA A 345 5.91 11.87 -36.01
C ALA A 345 6.85 12.11 -34.81
N GLU A 346 8.08 12.62 -35.09
CA GLU A 346 9.05 12.98 -34.04
C GLU A 346 8.55 14.16 -33.22
N ILE A 347 8.01 15.21 -33.86
CA ILE A 347 7.44 16.35 -33.16
C ILE A 347 6.32 15.87 -32.23
N ARG A 348 5.43 15.00 -32.70
CA ARG A 348 4.37 14.44 -31.87
C ARG A 348 4.93 13.61 -30.72
N ALA A 349 5.90 12.74 -30.97
CA ALA A 349 6.51 11.87 -29.96
C ALA A 349 7.18 12.67 -28.83
N TYR A 350 7.87 13.77 -29.17
CA TYR A 350 8.58 14.60 -28.20
C TYR A 350 7.72 15.70 -27.57
N SER A 351 6.60 16.08 -28.18
CA SER A 351 5.72 17.13 -27.66
C SER A 351 4.54 16.62 -26.84
N THR A 352 4.23 15.32 -26.88
CA THR A 352 3.10 14.75 -26.14
C THR A 352 3.31 14.95 -24.64
N GLY A 353 2.35 15.60 -23.97
CA GLY A 353 2.36 15.75 -22.52
C GLY A 353 1.97 14.45 -21.81
N PRO A 354 2.24 14.33 -20.49
CA PRO A 354 2.02 13.12 -19.73
C PRO A 354 0.55 12.70 -19.67
N GLU A 355 0.32 11.40 -19.70
CA GLU A 355 -0.98 10.80 -19.40
C GLU A 355 -1.16 10.63 -17.87
N GLU A 356 -2.37 10.33 -17.42
CA GLU A 356 -2.67 10.09 -15.99
C GLU A 356 -1.75 9.01 -15.39
N GLU A 357 -1.47 7.95 -16.15
CA GLU A 357 -0.62 6.86 -15.70
C GLU A 357 0.83 7.28 -15.51
N ASP A 358 1.35 8.16 -16.36
CA ASP A 358 2.72 8.67 -16.26
C ASP A 358 2.89 9.50 -14.99
N LEU A 359 1.91 10.37 -14.68
CA LEU A 359 1.92 11.18 -13.46
C LEU A 359 1.82 10.32 -12.19
N VAL A 360 0.95 9.31 -12.22
CA VAL A 360 0.79 8.36 -11.10
C VAL A 360 2.08 7.56 -10.88
N ASN A 361 2.71 7.08 -11.94
CA ASN A 361 3.95 6.33 -11.84
C ASN A 361 5.11 7.20 -11.37
N SER A 362 5.21 8.44 -11.82
CA SER A 362 6.22 9.41 -11.37
C SER A 362 6.07 9.73 -9.88
N GLY A 363 4.86 10.03 -9.42
CA GLY A 363 4.60 10.29 -8.00
C GLY A 363 4.83 9.05 -7.13
N LEU A 364 4.53 7.85 -7.63
CA LEU A 364 4.85 6.61 -6.95
C LEU A 364 6.36 6.40 -6.83
N GLU A 365 7.13 6.62 -7.91
CA GLU A 365 8.57 6.49 -7.90
C GLU A 365 9.21 7.45 -6.89
N GLU A 366 8.84 8.72 -6.93
CA GLU A 366 9.31 9.74 -5.98
C GLU A 366 9.02 9.33 -4.52
N THR A 367 7.81 8.86 -4.23
CA THR A 367 7.45 8.38 -2.90
C THR A 367 8.35 7.23 -2.46
N MET A 368 8.60 6.25 -3.33
CA MET A 368 9.42 5.09 -2.99
C MET A 368 10.89 5.48 -2.77
N VAL A 369 11.45 6.34 -3.61
CA VAL A 369 12.83 6.83 -3.48
C VAL A 369 13.00 7.59 -2.17
N THR A 370 12.19 8.61 -1.94
CA THR A 370 12.26 9.47 -0.75
C THR A 370 12.06 8.66 0.54
N SER A 371 11.13 7.71 0.54
CA SER A 371 10.89 6.85 1.71
C SER A 371 12.10 5.96 2.01
N TYR A 372 12.77 5.43 0.99
CA TYR A 372 13.98 4.63 1.20
C TYR A 372 15.13 5.46 1.76
N GLU A 373 15.31 6.68 1.26
CA GLU A 373 16.30 7.61 1.79
C GLU A 373 16.07 7.92 3.28
N LYS A 374 14.80 8.12 3.69
CA LYS A 374 14.43 8.32 5.11
C LYS A 374 14.75 7.11 5.96
N ILE A 375 14.42 5.91 5.49
CA ILE A 375 14.76 4.66 6.20
C ILE A 375 16.28 4.55 6.39
N ARG A 376 17.07 4.84 5.35
CA ARG A 376 18.52 4.81 5.45
C ARG A 376 19.05 5.89 6.39
N ALA A 377 18.54 7.10 6.31
CA ALA A 377 18.92 8.19 7.21
C ALA A 377 18.60 7.85 8.66
N ALA A 378 17.43 7.28 8.95
CA ALA A 378 17.06 6.83 10.28
C ALA A 378 18.03 5.76 10.80
N ARG A 379 18.38 4.78 9.95
CA ARG A 379 19.33 3.70 10.27
C ARG A 379 20.71 4.24 10.64
N SER A 380 21.24 5.19 9.88
CA SER A 380 22.59 5.73 10.05
C SER A 380 22.77 6.65 11.26
N ARG A 381 21.68 7.02 11.97
CA ARG A 381 21.77 7.83 13.20
C ARG A 381 22.35 7.05 14.41
N PHE A 382 22.30 5.73 14.34
CA PHE A 382 22.68 4.88 15.48
C PHE A 382 24.03 4.22 15.24
N ARG A 383 24.85 4.14 16.30
CA ARG A 383 26.17 3.49 16.24
C ARG A 383 26.05 2.01 15.86
N GLU A 384 25.06 1.34 16.43
CA GLU A 384 24.65 0.01 16.01
C GLU A 384 23.45 0.17 15.07
N GLU A 385 23.74 0.11 13.78
CA GLU A 385 22.70 0.29 12.75
C GLU A 385 21.62 -0.78 12.89
N PRO A 386 20.34 -0.41 13.11
CA PRO A 386 19.24 -1.37 13.12
C PRO A 386 19.03 -1.98 11.73
N ASP A 387 18.27 -3.08 11.65
CA ASP A 387 17.80 -3.60 10.38
C ASP A 387 16.83 -2.63 9.70
N LEU A 388 16.56 -2.84 8.39
CA LEU A 388 15.70 -1.95 7.60
C LEU A 388 14.25 -1.91 8.12
N ARG A 389 13.74 -3.00 8.68
CA ARG A 389 12.40 -3.05 9.27
C ARG A 389 12.32 -2.15 10.51
N THR A 390 13.26 -2.31 11.42
CA THR A 390 13.35 -1.47 12.63
C THR A 390 13.49 0.01 12.24
N ALA A 391 14.34 0.34 11.26
CA ALA A 391 14.49 1.70 10.77
C ALA A 391 13.20 2.26 10.14
N ALA A 392 12.46 1.45 9.38
CA ALA A 392 11.17 1.87 8.81
C ALA A 392 10.11 2.14 9.89
N PHE A 393 10.07 1.32 10.95
CA PHE A 393 9.22 1.59 12.11
C PHE A 393 9.63 2.84 12.86
N ILE A 394 10.93 3.12 13.01
CA ILE A 394 11.44 4.37 13.62
C ILE A 394 10.88 5.58 12.86
N VAL A 395 11.00 5.60 11.52
CA VAL A 395 10.46 6.68 10.69
C VAL A 395 8.96 6.85 10.92
N ALA A 396 8.20 5.75 10.90
CA ALA A 396 6.76 5.78 11.11
C ALA A 396 6.36 6.31 12.49
N ILE A 397 7.03 5.84 13.55
CA ILE A 397 6.77 6.26 14.94
C ILE A 397 7.05 7.75 15.10
N GLU A 398 8.19 8.25 14.61
CA GLU A 398 8.55 9.66 14.68
C GLU A 398 7.53 10.56 13.97
N MET A 399 7.05 10.14 12.78
CA MET A 399 6.01 10.86 12.03
C MET A 399 4.70 10.94 12.80
N ILE A 400 4.28 9.85 13.46
CA ILE A 400 3.04 9.81 14.23
C ILE A 400 3.21 10.61 15.52
N CYS A 401 4.34 10.47 16.24
CA CYS A 401 4.66 11.26 17.42
C CYS A 401 4.67 12.77 17.11
N GLY A 402 5.27 13.19 15.99
CA GLY A 402 5.25 14.55 15.51
C GLY A 402 3.81 15.08 15.35
N THR A 403 2.95 14.29 14.70
CA THR A 403 1.54 14.66 14.50
C THR A 403 0.81 14.87 15.85
N TYR A 404 0.99 13.97 16.82
CA TYR A 404 0.42 14.14 18.16
C TYR A 404 1.06 15.31 18.93
N GLY A 405 2.35 15.59 18.70
CA GLY A 405 3.03 16.75 19.28
C GLY A 405 2.45 18.07 18.79
N ASP A 406 2.19 18.16 17.48
CA ASP A 406 1.63 19.36 16.85
C ASP A 406 0.15 19.59 17.20
N MET A 407 -0.65 18.53 17.26
CA MET A 407 -2.08 18.61 17.58
C MET A 407 -2.37 18.72 19.09
N GLY A 408 -1.46 18.28 19.94
CA GLY A 408 -1.72 18.06 21.35
C GLY A 408 -2.57 16.83 21.63
N ILE A 409 -2.67 16.45 22.90
CA ILE A 409 -3.57 15.38 23.36
C ILE A 409 -4.88 16.04 23.78
N PHE A 410 -5.96 15.72 23.08
CA PHE A 410 -7.29 16.24 23.41
C PHE A 410 -7.72 15.72 24.79
N PRO A 411 -8.24 16.61 25.67
CA PRO A 411 -8.62 16.27 27.04
C PRO A 411 -9.81 15.34 27.12
#